data_e8c0e650a5eb318e95bc5d0f2d2f6e34
#
_entry.id   e8c0e650a5eb318e95bc5d0f2d2f6e34
#
_cell.length_a   1.000
_cell.length_b   1.000
_cell.length_c   1.000
_cell.angle_alpha   90.00
_cell.angle_beta   90.00
_cell.angle_gamma   90.00
#
_symmetry.space_group_name_H-M   'P 1'
#
loop_
_entity.id
_entity.type
_entity.pdbx_description
1 polymer ?
#
loop_
_entity_poly.entity_id
_entity_poly.type
_entity_poly.pdbx_seq_one_letter_code
_entity_poly.pdbx_strand_id
1 'polypeptide(L)'
;MSHKFIVESYRCDMPDYRRVELTEGHPWNKGNPQTKEVSLPNKNHKQGTYVYFEPSVDALGEISITWKDVYSWLTNILPLSKIGAVVDFVAWDKNGKEYKERLVNEDGILTYLIKETDKPLIAPIMMHYDTGYMKMDVAVTWDASENSTDHIIAFANKCPTIFGTHIEGFEWGISQFFTSYMNKIYLANSKSKLSVISNDIKCGIKAVVSVAHLKPIFDGQSKEKLANDDMKPFMHDTVMNILDQWTKTNSKDLTKLCQYFKDVAELRTKSDKDKVKLSNKYARNKLDNLPSKFVQPTGTKNIEFFITEGDSAASLMRNNRDNKRQGYFPIRGKIINTFGNTKEKIFNNEEINSIIAIVGGGYGRNFDINKVKWEKVIMCTD
;
A
#
# COMPACT_ATOMS: atom_id res chain seq x y z
N MET A 1 -10.23 26.82 -17.38
CA MET A 1 -10.82 25.47 -17.32
C MET A 1 -12.35 25.49 -17.21
N SER A 2 -12.95 26.54 -16.74
CA SER A 2 -14.42 26.71 -16.71
C SER A 2 -14.88 27.78 -17.69
N HIS A 3 -15.97 27.49 -18.39
CA HIS A 3 -16.70 28.51 -19.18
C HIS A 3 -17.39 29.49 -18.22
N LYS A 4 -18.00 28.96 -17.17
CA LYS A 4 -18.63 29.74 -16.12
C LYS A 4 -18.34 29.12 -14.75
N PHE A 5 -18.00 29.95 -13.76
CA PHE A 5 -17.77 29.54 -12.39
C PHE A 5 -18.39 30.57 -11.46
N ILE A 6 -19.25 30.11 -10.54
CA ILE A 6 -19.90 30.96 -9.56
C ILE A 6 -19.62 30.39 -8.16
N VAL A 7 -19.23 31.25 -7.24
CA VAL A 7 -19.15 30.94 -5.82
C VAL A 7 -19.99 31.92 -5.03
N GLU A 8 -20.83 31.41 -4.14
CA GLU A 8 -21.59 32.22 -3.18
C GLU A 8 -21.22 31.72 -1.79
N SER A 9 -20.86 32.63 -0.89
CA SER A 9 -20.52 32.33 0.48
C SER A 9 -21.49 32.98 1.44
N TYR A 10 -22.17 32.17 2.23
CA TYR A 10 -23.21 32.56 3.15
C TYR A 10 -22.76 32.36 4.60
N ARG A 11 -22.98 33.38 5.42
CA ARG A 11 -22.83 33.30 6.88
C ARG A 11 -24.14 33.75 7.53
N CYS A 12 -24.65 32.93 8.45
CA CYS A 12 -25.94 33.21 9.10
C CYS A 12 -25.90 34.46 10.02
N ASP A 13 -24.71 34.86 10.48
CA ASP A 13 -24.45 36.04 11.30
C ASP A 13 -24.24 37.31 10.49
N MET A 14 -24.21 37.21 9.15
CA MET A 14 -24.00 38.34 8.24
C MET A 14 -25.31 38.72 7.51
N PRO A 15 -25.62 40.02 7.38
CA PRO A 15 -26.80 40.48 6.66
C PRO A 15 -26.71 40.23 5.15
N ASP A 16 -25.49 40.15 4.62
CA ASP A 16 -25.21 39.97 3.20
C ASP A 16 -24.34 38.74 2.95
N TYR A 17 -24.47 38.15 1.76
CA TYR A 17 -23.58 37.13 1.26
C TYR A 17 -22.74 37.65 0.10
N ARG A 18 -21.59 37.07 -0.14
CA ARG A 18 -20.72 37.40 -1.27
C ARG A 18 -20.92 36.42 -2.40
N ARG A 19 -21.06 36.95 -3.62
CA ARG A 19 -21.11 36.20 -4.86
C ARG A 19 -19.99 36.66 -5.78
N VAL A 20 -19.20 35.71 -6.25
CA VAL A 20 -18.15 35.91 -7.25
C VAL A 20 -18.51 35.11 -8.48
N GLU A 21 -18.50 35.76 -9.63
CA GLU A 21 -18.76 35.13 -10.92
C GLU A 21 -17.57 35.36 -11.85
N LEU A 22 -17.05 34.27 -12.41
CA LEU A 22 -15.98 34.23 -13.39
C LEU A 22 -16.55 33.69 -14.70
N THR A 23 -16.35 34.40 -15.80
CA THR A 23 -16.76 33.98 -17.13
C THR A 23 -15.53 33.80 -18.02
N GLU A 24 -15.59 32.81 -18.93
CA GLU A 24 -14.56 32.50 -19.91
C GLU A 24 -13.17 32.19 -19.39
N GLY A 25 -13.06 31.68 -18.17
CA GLY A 25 -11.91 30.93 -17.66
C GLY A 25 -10.49 31.47 -17.88
N HIS A 26 -10.33 32.73 -18.30
CA HIS A 26 -9.05 33.37 -18.48
C HIS A 26 -8.66 34.17 -17.22
N PRO A 27 -8.08 33.56 -16.20
CA PRO A 27 -7.66 34.31 -15.00
C PRO A 27 -6.58 35.33 -15.32
N TRP A 28 -5.95 35.26 -16.48
CA TRP A 28 -4.75 36.04 -16.81
C TRP A 28 -4.78 36.62 -18.21
N ASN A 29 -5.94 36.92 -18.77
CA ASN A 29 -5.96 37.67 -20.03
C ASN A 29 -5.50 39.11 -19.75
N LYS A 30 -4.19 39.34 -19.88
CA LYS A 30 -3.54 40.65 -19.84
C LYS A 30 -3.87 41.52 -18.62
N GLY A 31 -3.92 40.94 -17.43
CA GLY A 31 -3.99 41.70 -16.17
C GLY A 31 -5.40 42.13 -15.75
N ASN A 32 -6.45 41.69 -16.39
CA ASN A 32 -7.82 42.00 -16.00
C ASN A 32 -8.66 40.73 -15.96
N PRO A 33 -8.80 40.06 -14.81
CA PRO A 33 -9.74 38.95 -14.67
C PRO A 33 -11.16 39.53 -14.83
N GLN A 34 -11.97 38.92 -15.69
CA GLN A 34 -13.40 39.23 -15.76
C GLN A 34 -14.11 38.64 -14.54
N THR A 35 -13.91 39.26 -13.40
CA THR A 35 -14.49 38.86 -12.12
C THR A 35 -15.52 39.87 -11.72
N LYS A 36 -16.75 39.42 -11.55
CA LYS A 36 -17.81 40.22 -10.96
C LYS A 36 -18.01 39.80 -9.51
N GLU A 37 -17.67 40.67 -8.58
CA GLU A 37 -17.97 40.50 -7.15
C GLU A 37 -19.16 41.32 -6.76
N VAL A 38 -20.15 40.73 -6.08
CA VAL A 38 -21.37 41.38 -5.64
C VAL A 38 -21.69 40.98 -4.22
N SER A 39 -22.05 41.93 -3.38
CA SER A 39 -22.67 41.70 -2.07
C SER A 39 -24.18 41.73 -2.21
N LEU A 40 -24.89 40.70 -1.77
CA LEU A 40 -26.32 40.55 -1.90
C LEU A 40 -26.96 40.21 -0.54
N PRO A 41 -28.20 40.70 -0.23
CA PRO A 41 -28.84 40.44 1.05
C PRO A 41 -29.04 38.95 1.35
N ASN A 42 -28.61 38.50 2.52
CA ASN A 42 -28.85 37.14 3.05
C ASN A 42 -30.19 37.09 3.80
N LYS A 43 -31.28 37.31 3.11
CA LYS A 43 -32.63 37.44 3.70
C LYS A 43 -33.09 36.24 4.54
N ASN A 44 -32.55 35.06 4.28
CA ASN A 44 -32.96 33.82 4.93
C ASN A 44 -31.92 33.32 5.95
N HIS A 45 -30.93 34.12 6.33
CA HIS A 45 -29.83 33.74 7.23
C HIS A 45 -29.21 32.40 6.87
N LYS A 46 -29.03 32.13 5.57
CA LYS A 46 -28.40 30.92 5.05
C LYS A 46 -26.98 30.85 5.55
N GLN A 47 -26.49 29.63 5.72
CA GLN A 47 -25.08 29.35 6.00
C GLN A 47 -24.59 28.26 5.04
N GLY A 48 -23.38 28.45 4.50
CA GLY A 48 -22.76 27.48 3.61
C GLY A 48 -22.14 28.12 2.38
N THR A 49 -21.82 27.30 1.41
CA THR A 49 -21.21 27.71 0.15
C THR A 49 -21.99 27.09 -1.00
N TYR A 50 -22.31 27.91 -1.99
CA TYR A 50 -22.83 27.48 -3.28
C TYR A 50 -21.70 27.55 -4.29
N VAL A 51 -21.52 26.51 -5.09
CA VAL A 51 -20.56 26.48 -6.20
C VAL A 51 -21.27 25.97 -7.44
N TYR A 52 -21.12 26.74 -8.51
CA TYR A 52 -21.56 26.38 -9.86
C TYR A 52 -20.31 26.30 -10.76
N PHE A 53 -20.21 25.26 -11.55
CA PHE A 53 -19.12 25.06 -12.47
C PHE A 53 -19.62 24.52 -13.80
N GLU A 54 -19.24 25.20 -14.88
CA GLU A 54 -19.50 24.79 -16.25
C GLU A 54 -18.15 24.58 -16.95
N PRO A 55 -17.80 23.32 -17.33
CA PRO A 55 -16.51 23.01 -17.95
C PRO A 55 -16.35 23.76 -19.29
N SER A 56 -15.15 24.25 -19.58
CA SER A 56 -14.80 24.80 -20.88
C SER A 56 -14.37 23.70 -21.83
N VAL A 57 -15.08 23.51 -22.93
CA VAL A 57 -14.73 22.54 -23.98
C VAL A 57 -13.41 22.92 -24.64
N ASP A 58 -13.12 24.19 -24.81
CA ASP A 58 -11.88 24.68 -25.44
C ASP A 58 -10.65 24.35 -24.60
N ALA A 59 -10.78 24.32 -23.24
CA ALA A 59 -9.68 24.08 -22.34
C ALA A 59 -9.51 22.61 -21.96
N LEU A 60 -10.58 21.83 -21.97
CA LEU A 60 -10.60 20.45 -21.45
C LEU A 60 -10.95 19.41 -22.53
N GLY A 61 -11.31 19.84 -23.75
CA GLY A 61 -11.84 18.97 -24.80
C GLY A 61 -13.26 18.46 -24.49
N GLU A 62 -13.70 17.46 -25.22
CA GLU A 62 -14.98 16.81 -24.95
C GLU A 62 -14.88 15.99 -23.64
N ILE A 63 -15.52 16.48 -22.59
CA ILE A 63 -15.58 15.81 -21.29
C ILE A 63 -16.86 14.97 -21.26
N SER A 64 -16.70 13.68 -21.07
CA SER A 64 -17.79 12.74 -20.86
C SER A 64 -17.93 12.35 -19.39
N ILE A 65 -18.27 13.31 -18.53
CA ILE A 65 -18.63 13.02 -17.13
C ILE A 65 -20.11 12.63 -17.09
N THR A 66 -20.40 11.45 -16.58
CA THR A 66 -21.77 10.98 -16.38
C THR A 66 -22.21 11.21 -14.94
N TRP A 67 -23.54 11.20 -14.70
CA TRP A 67 -24.05 11.25 -13.34
C TRP A 67 -23.58 10.08 -12.47
N LYS A 68 -23.30 8.91 -13.09
CA LYS A 68 -22.77 7.73 -12.40
C LYS A 68 -21.36 7.94 -11.86
N ASP A 69 -20.54 8.67 -12.61
CA ASP A 69 -19.16 8.99 -12.18
C ASP A 69 -19.18 9.88 -10.95
N VAL A 70 -20.03 10.92 -10.97
CA VAL A 70 -20.21 11.83 -9.82
C VAL A 70 -20.80 11.09 -8.61
N TYR A 71 -21.81 10.26 -8.83
CA TYR A 71 -22.44 9.45 -7.79
C TYR A 71 -21.43 8.49 -7.14
N SER A 72 -20.67 7.77 -7.95
CA SER A 72 -19.61 6.87 -7.47
C SER A 72 -18.56 7.63 -6.66
N TRP A 73 -18.14 8.80 -7.14
CA TRP A 73 -17.20 9.64 -6.40
C TRP A 73 -17.77 10.12 -5.06
N LEU A 74 -19.02 10.56 -5.02
CA LEU A 74 -19.71 11.00 -3.80
C LEU A 74 -19.82 9.85 -2.78
N THR A 75 -20.22 8.67 -3.20
CA THR A 75 -20.32 7.48 -2.34
C THR A 75 -18.97 7.03 -1.79
N ASN A 76 -17.90 7.29 -2.53
CA ASN A 76 -16.54 6.99 -2.10
C ASN A 76 -15.94 8.03 -1.15
N ILE A 77 -16.36 9.31 -1.21
CA ILE A 77 -15.78 10.35 -0.35
C ILE A 77 -16.63 10.65 0.90
N LEU A 78 -17.93 10.41 0.83
CA LEU A 78 -18.87 10.69 1.92
C LEU A 78 -18.46 10.02 3.26
N PRO A 79 -17.98 8.77 3.29
CA PRO A 79 -17.54 8.13 4.53
C PRO A 79 -16.38 8.83 5.24
N LEU A 80 -15.60 9.68 4.53
CA LEU A 80 -14.54 10.50 5.13
C LEU A 80 -15.05 11.81 5.76
N SER A 81 -16.33 12.03 5.71
CA SER A 81 -16.98 13.20 6.31
C SER A 81 -17.43 12.89 7.73
N LYS A 82 -17.94 13.89 8.43
CA LYS A 82 -18.52 13.69 9.77
C LYS A 82 -19.71 12.71 9.68
N ILE A 83 -19.81 11.80 10.62
CA ILE A 83 -21.01 10.94 10.76
C ILE A 83 -22.25 11.82 10.87
N GLY A 84 -23.31 11.45 10.18
CA GLY A 84 -24.52 12.25 10.01
C GLY A 84 -24.47 13.28 8.88
N ALA A 85 -23.35 13.39 8.13
CA ALA A 85 -23.30 14.21 6.93
C ALA A 85 -24.26 13.66 5.86
N VAL A 86 -24.98 14.56 5.20
CA VAL A 86 -26.00 14.25 4.20
C VAL A 86 -25.63 14.90 2.87
N VAL A 87 -25.81 14.15 1.80
CA VAL A 87 -25.72 14.65 0.43
C VAL A 87 -27.05 14.38 -0.28
N ASP A 88 -27.77 15.43 -0.64
CA ASP A 88 -28.93 15.33 -1.53
C ASP A 88 -28.41 15.43 -2.97
N PHE A 89 -28.33 14.30 -3.65
CA PHE A 89 -27.84 14.18 -5.01
C PHE A 89 -29.00 14.27 -6.00
N VAL A 90 -28.87 15.15 -6.98
CA VAL A 90 -29.84 15.29 -8.09
C VAL A 90 -29.06 15.41 -9.39
N ALA A 91 -29.40 14.61 -10.36
CA ALA A 91 -28.77 14.62 -11.67
C ALA A 91 -29.75 14.32 -12.79
N TRP A 92 -29.41 14.72 -13.98
CA TRP A 92 -30.20 14.43 -15.20
C TRP A 92 -29.27 13.77 -16.23
N ASP A 93 -29.81 12.79 -16.95
CA ASP A 93 -29.10 12.20 -18.09
C ASP A 93 -29.34 13.01 -19.38
N LYS A 94 -28.70 12.57 -20.47
CA LYS A 94 -28.83 13.22 -21.80
C LYS A 94 -30.27 13.26 -22.32
N ASN A 95 -31.16 12.41 -21.81
CA ASN A 95 -32.55 12.30 -22.20
C ASN A 95 -33.47 13.12 -21.28
N GLY A 96 -32.92 13.87 -20.32
CA GLY A 96 -33.66 14.65 -19.34
C GLY A 96 -34.27 13.80 -18.20
N LYS A 97 -33.92 12.54 -18.06
CA LYS A 97 -34.38 11.71 -16.94
C LYS A 97 -33.67 12.12 -15.65
N GLU A 98 -34.50 12.47 -14.66
CA GLU A 98 -34.03 12.85 -13.33
C GLU A 98 -33.64 11.62 -12.50
N TYR A 99 -32.50 11.70 -11.81
CA TYR A 99 -32.02 10.78 -10.80
C TYR A 99 -31.87 11.55 -9.49
N LYS A 100 -32.54 11.08 -8.43
CA LYS A 100 -32.56 11.77 -7.15
C LYS A 100 -32.33 10.76 -6.03
N GLU A 101 -31.35 11.03 -5.18
CA GLU A 101 -30.97 10.16 -4.08
C GLU A 101 -30.44 10.97 -2.90
N ARG A 102 -30.75 10.49 -1.70
CA ARG A 102 -30.25 11.06 -0.45
C ARG A 102 -29.25 10.10 0.16
N LEU A 103 -27.98 10.51 0.19
CA LEU A 103 -26.88 9.75 0.79
C LEU A 103 -26.63 10.25 2.21
N VAL A 104 -26.50 9.34 3.15
CA VAL A 104 -26.22 9.63 4.56
C VAL A 104 -24.95 8.90 4.98
N ASN A 105 -24.04 9.58 5.64
CA ASN A 105 -22.89 8.94 6.25
C ASN A 105 -23.27 8.41 7.63
N GLU A 106 -23.61 7.14 7.72
CA GLU A 106 -24.02 6.50 8.99
C GLU A 106 -22.82 5.90 9.74
N ASP A 107 -21.92 5.23 9.02
CA ASP A 107 -20.87 4.40 9.59
C ASP A 107 -19.45 5.00 9.48
N GLY A 108 -19.29 6.15 8.81
CA GLY A 108 -18.00 6.75 8.58
C GLY A 108 -17.03 5.80 7.85
N ILE A 109 -15.78 5.78 8.29
CA ILE A 109 -14.73 4.95 7.67
C ILE A 109 -14.99 3.44 7.78
N LEU A 110 -15.89 2.99 8.67
CA LEU A 110 -16.29 1.58 8.75
C LEU A 110 -16.91 1.08 7.44
N THR A 111 -17.56 1.95 6.68
CA THR A 111 -18.14 1.62 5.36
C THR A 111 -17.11 0.98 4.43
N TYR A 112 -15.86 1.44 4.44
CA TYR A 112 -14.80 0.85 3.63
C TYR A 112 -14.34 -0.50 4.21
N LEU A 113 -14.17 -0.56 5.52
CA LEU A 113 -13.69 -1.77 6.18
C LEU A 113 -14.66 -2.96 6.00
N ILE A 114 -15.97 -2.71 6.10
CA ILE A 114 -17.00 -3.72 5.91
C ILE A 114 -16.96 -4.29 4.48
N LYS A 115 -16.71 -3.46 3.48
CA LYS A 115 -16.60 -3.90 2.07
C LYS A 115 -15.39 -4.80 1.81
N GLU A 116 -14.32 -4.63 2.59
CA GLU A 116 -13.05 -5.34 2.40
C GLU A 116 -12.88 -6.57 3.31
N THR A 117 -13.86 -6.85 4.17
CA THR A 117 -13.74 -7.88 5.18
C THR A 117 -14.88 -8.88 5.06
N ASP A 118 -14.55 -10.14 4.75
CA ASP A 118 -15.55 -11.21 4.62
C ASP A 118 -15.85 -11.89 5.96
N LYS A 119 -14.79 -12.22 6.72
CA LYS A 119 -14.88 -12.94 8.00
C LYS A 119 -14.03 -12.26 9.08
N PRO A 120 -14.53 -11.17 9.68
CA PRO A 120 -13.79 -10.46 10.71
C PRO A 120 -13.58 -11.37 11.93
N LEU A 121 -12.32 -11.48 12.35
CA LEU A 121 -11.92 -12.26 13.53
C LEU A 121 -12.43 -11.63 14.82
N ILE A 122 -12.42 -10.30 14.86
CA ILE A 122 -12.89 -9.47 15.97
C ILE A 122 -13.73 -8.30 15.45
N ALA A 123 -14.51 -7.68 16.32
CA ALA A 123 -15.10 -6.39 16.01
C ALA A 123 -14.01 -5.37 15.67
N PRO A 124 -14.23 -4.43 14.71
CA PRO A 124 -13.25 -3.43 14.37
C PRO A 124 -12.78 -2.63 15.58
N ILE A 125 -11.46 -2.50 15.72
CA ILE A 125 -10.86 -1.57 16.69
C ILE A 125 -10.91 -0.19 16.06
N MET A 126 -11.70 0.70 16.69
CA MET A 126 -11.81 2.09 16.27
C MET A 126 -10.82 2.95 17.04
N MET A 127 -10.04 3.74 16.33
CA MET A 127 -9.07 4.66 16.92
C MET A 127 -9.35 6.07 16.41
N HIS A 128 -9.53 7.00 17.33
CA HIS A 128 -9.74 8.40 17.03
C HIS A 128 -8.85 9.24 17.91
N TYR A 129 -8.14 10.20 17.32
CA TYR A 129 -7.36 11.17 18.07
C TYR A 129 -7.23 12.48 17.28
N ASP A 130 -7.41 13.59 17.95
CA ASP A 130 -7.38 14.93 17.35
C ASP A 130 -6.61 15.90 18.26
N THR A 131 -5.53 16.47 17.73
CA THR A 131 -4.72 17.49 18.43
C THR A 131 -5.07 18.92 18.00
N GLY A 132 -6.01 19.08 17.06
CA GLY A 132 -6.25 20.34 16.37
C GLY A 132 -5.25 20.63 15.24
N TYR A 133 -4.04 20.06 15.28
CA TYR A 133 -3.03 20.16 14.23
C TYR A 133 -2.95 18.92 13.37
N MET A 134 -2.99 17.74 14.00
CA MET A 134 -3.07 16.44 13.36
C MET A 134 -4.26 15.68 13.91
N LYS A 135 -4.96 14.99 13.01
CA LYS A 135 -6.08 14.13 13.35
C LYS A 135 -5.90 12.76 12.71
N MET A 136 -6.31 11.72 13.42
CA MET A 136 -6.39 10.38 12.90
C MET A 136 -7.74 9.74 13.22
N ASP A 137 -8.30 9.06 12.23
CA ASP A 137 -9.44 8.15 12.32
C ASP A 137 -8.99 6.82 11.69
N VAL A 138 -8.98 5.75 12.47
CA VAL A 138 -8.55 4.42 12.03
C VAL A 138 -9.58 3.38 12.44
N ALA A 139 -9.88 2.46 11.52
CA ALA A 139 -10.63 1.26 11.79
C ALA A 139 -9.80 0.05 11.35
N VAL A 140 -9.58 -0.92 12.23
CA VAL A 140 -8.77 -2.10 11.94
C VAL A 140 -9.39 -3.36 12.48
N THR A 141 -9.32 -4.44 11.70
CA THR A 141 -9.65 -5.81 12.10
C THR A 141 -8.74 -6.80 11.37
N TRP A 142 -8.88 -8.08 11.64
CA TRP A 142 -8.21 -9.14 10.91
C TRP A 142 -9.26 -10.03 10.25
N ASP A 143 -9.00 -10.44 9.04
CA ASP A 143 -9.83 -11.36 8.29
C ASP A 143 -9.18 -12.75 8.29
N ALA A 144 -9.90 -13.74 8.81
CA ALA A 144 -9.44 -15.12 8.91
C ALA A 144 -9.84 -15.99 7.71
N SER A 145 -10.31 -15.42 6.60
CA SER A 145 -10.63 -16.17 5.39
C SER A 145 -9.38 -16.73 4.72
N GLU A 146 -9.50 -17.90 4.07
CA GLU A 146 -8.36 -18.62 3.47
C GLU A 146 -7.61 -17.81 2.40
N ASN A 147 -8.32 -16.91 1.71
CA ASN A 147 -7.78 -16.07 0.64
C ASN A 147 -7.59 -14.61 1.08
N SER A 148 -7.59 -14.32 2.37
CA SER A 148 -7.42 -12.97 2.86
C SER A 148 -6.01 -12.48 2.56
N THR A 149 -5.94 -11.32 1.91
CA THR A 149 -4.70 -10.57 1.70
C THR A 149 -4.68 -9.38 2.64
N ASP A 150 -3.50 -8.97 3.06
CA ASP A 150 -3.32 -7.73 3.83
C ASP A 150 -3.78 -6.55 2.97
N HIS A 151 -4.65 -5.71 3.50
CA HIS A 151 -5.14 -4.55 2.78
C HIS A 151 -5.36 -3.34 3.70
N ILE A 152 -4.72 -2.24 3.36
CA ILE A 152 -4.85 -0.96 4.05
C ILE A 152 -5.35 0.09 3.06
N ILE A 153 -6.56 0.59 3.28
CA ILE A 153 -7.09 1.74 2.55
C ILE A 153 -6.69 2.98 3.31
N ALA A 154 -6.02 3.92 2.65
CA ALA A 154 -5.50 5.09 3.34
C ALA A 154 -5.90 6.41 2.68
N PHE A 155 -6.10 7.42 3.52
CA PHE A 155 -6.45 8.78 3.11
C PHE A 155 -5.64 9.80 3.91
N ALA A 156 -5.19 10.84 3.24
CA ALA A 156 -4.59 12.01 3.86
C ALA A 156 -5.33 13.27 3.39
N ASN A 157 -5.89 14.04 4.34
CA ASN A 157 -6.73 15.22 4.04
C ASN A 157 -7.83 14.91 3.01
N LYS A 158 -8.48 13.74 3.16
CA LYS A 158 -9.52 13.18 2.28
C LYS A 158 -9.05 12.80 0.87
N CYS A 159 -7.77 12.92 0.55
CA CYS A 159 -7.19 12.40 -0.69
C CYS A 159 -6.79 10.93 -0.48
N PRO A 160 -7.14 10.00 -1.39
CA PRO A 160 -6.66 8.63 -1.34
C PRO A 160 -5.14 8.61 -1.48
N THR A 161 -4.48 7.77 -0.67
CA THR A 161 -3.03 7.60 -0.67
C THR A 161 -2.66 6.13 -0.76
N ILE A 162 -1.58 5.83 -1.44
CA ILE A 162 -1.06 4.46 -1.59
C ILE A 162 0.09 4.23 -0.62
N PHE A 163 0.85 5.30 -0.31
CA PHE A 163 2.01 5.28 0.58
C PHE A 163 2.00 6.52 1.48
N GLY A 164 2.90 6.53 2.46
CA GLY A 164 3.19 7.73 3.24
C GLY A 164 3.44 7.46 4.70
N THR A 165 3.91 8.51 5.38
CA THR A 165 4.33 8.47 6.78
C THR A 165 3.21 8.05 7.74
N HIS A 166 1.95 8.32 7.39
CA HIS A 166 0.78 7.89 8.18
C HIS A 166 0.56 6.37 8.13
N ILE A 167 0.74 5.74 6.95
CA ILE A 167 0.66 4.27 6.80
C ILE A 167 1.82 3.62 7.53
N GLU A 168 3.05 4.12 7.30
CA GLU A 168 4.24 3.60 7.96
C GLU A 168 4.15 3.69 9.49
N GLY A 169 3.65 4.81 10.03
CA GLY A 169 3.47 5.01 11.46
C GLY A 169 2.41 4.07 12.04
N PHE A 170 1.29 3.88 11.34
CA PHE A 170 0.25 2.92 11.73
C PHE A 170 0.80 1.49 11.74
N GLU A 171 1.42 1.03 10.67
CA GLU A 171 1.99 -0.31 10.58
C GLU A 171 3.06 -0.56 11.64
N TRP A 172 3.89 0.44 11.90
CA TRP A 172 4.92 0.35 12.93
C TRP A 172 4.29 0.21 14.31
N GLY A 173 3.32 1.08 14.67
CA GLY A 173 2.64 1.05 15.95
C GLY A 173 1.93 -0.27 16.22
N ILE A 174 1.11 -0.74 15.27
CA ILE A 174 0.35 -1.98 15.44
C ILE A 174 1.27 -3.22 15.51
N SER A 175 2.30 -3.26 14.66
CA SER A 175 3.25 -4.36 14.65
C SER A 175 4.09 -4.39 15.92
N GLN A 176 4.59 -3.26 16.38
CA GLN A 176 5.40 -3.17 17.59
C GLN A 176 4.59 -3.54 18.83
N PHE A 177 3.36 -3.02 18.93
CA PHE A 177 2.49 -3.32 20.06
C PHE A 177 2.23 -4.81 20.20
N PHE A 178 1.65 -5.43 19.17
CA PHE A 178 1.27 -6.85 19.26
C PHE A 178 2.48 -7.79 19.28
N THR A 179 3.57 -7.48 18.57
CA THR A 179 4.80 -8.28 18.67
C THR A 179 5.37 -8.26 20.09
N SER A 180 5.40 -7.08 20.72
CA SER A 180 5.85 -6.95 22.11
C SER A 180 4.91 -7.67 23.09
N TYR A 181 3.60 -7.50 22.93
CA TYR A 181 2.59 -8.16 23.75
C TYR A 181 2.70 -9.69 23.63
N MET A 182 2.76 -10.22 22.43
CA MET A 182 2.87 -11.65 22.17
C MET A 182 4.13 -12.25 22.80
N ASN A 183 5.29 -11.68 22.54
CA ASN A 183 6.56 -12.27 22.97
C ASN A 183 6.85 -12.06 24.47
N LYS A 184 6.45 -10.93 25.06
CA LYS A 184 6.75 -10.60 26.46
C LYS A 184 5.67 -10.99 27.45
N ILE A 185 4.41 -11.14 27.01
CA ILE A 185 3.27 -11.39 27.89
C ILE A 185 2.61 -12.72 27.54
N TYR A 186 2.05 -12.87 26.32
CA TYR A 186 1.25 -14.03 25.97
C TYR A 186 2.07 -15.33 25.87
N LEU A 187 3.25 -15.28 25.27
CA LEU A 187 4.15 -16.42 25.10
C LEU A 187 5.21 -16.56 26.20
N ALA A 188 5.29 -15.61 27.15
CA ALA A 188 6.34 -15.55 28.17
C ALA A 188 6.51 -16.87 28.96
N ASN A 189 5.41 -17.54 29.27
CA ASN A 189 5.38 -18.80 30.02
C ASN A 189 5.25 -20.05 29.12
N SER A 190 5.31 -19.88 27.78
CA SER A 190 5.20 -21.00 26.86
C SER A 190 6.51 -21.80 26.81
N LYS A 191 6.40 -23.12 26.90
CA LYS A 191 7.54 -24.02 26.70
C LYS A 191 8.05 -24.03 25.25
N SER A 192 7.32 -23.42 24.32
CA SER A 192 7.68 -23.35 22.90
C SER A 192 8.66 -22.20 22.65
N LYS A 193 9.70 -22.44 21.83
CA LYS A 193 10.61 -21.40 21.35
C LYS A 193 9.98 -20.57 20.20
N LEU A 194 8.66 -20.46 20.16
CA LEU A 194 7.95 -19.69 19.14
C LEU A 194 8.16 -18.19 19.40
N SER A 195 8.47 -17.46 18.34
CA SER A 195 8.56 -16.00 18.35
C SER A 195 7.66 -15.43 17.26
N VAL A 196 6.82 -14.48 17.63
CA VAL A 196 5.94 -13.74 16.72
C VAL A 196 6.72 -12.54 16.17
N ILE A 197 6.62 -12.32 14.86
CA ILE A 197 7.26 -11.21 14.15
C ILE A 197 6.22 -10.28 13.53
N SER A 198 6.62 -9.09 13.07
CA SER A 198 5.72 -8.09 12.48
C SER A 198 4.87 -8.63 11.32
N ASN A 199 5.42 -9.50 10.49
CA ASN A 199 4.68 -10.09 9.38
C ASN A 199 3.56 -11.05 9.85
N ASP A 200 3.72 -11.71 11.00
CA ASP A 200 2.66 -12.55 11.58
C ASP A 200 1.48 -11.69 12.06
N ILE A 201 1.77 -10.49 12.59
CA ILE A 201 0.75 -9.53 13.03
C ILE A 201 0.01 -8.93 11.83
N LYS A 202 0.71 -8.65 10.72
CA LYS A 202 0.08 -8.06 9.53
C LYS A 202 -0.72 -9.05 8.70
N CYS A 203 -0.51 -10.34 8.89
CA CYS A 203 -1.22 -11.37 8.13
C CYS A 203 -2.75 -11.25 8.32
N GLY A 204 -3.47 -11.07 7.22
CA GLY A 204 -4.93 -10.91 7.21
C GLY A 204 -5.43 -9.56 7.75
N ILE A 205 -4.57 -8.58 7.99
CA ILE A 205 -4.98 -7.25 8.46
C ILE A 205 -5.85 -6.54 7.41
N LYS A 206 -6.96 -5.99 7.86
CA LYS A 206 -7.82 -5.09 7.11
C LYS A 206 -7.93 -3.79 7.88
N ALA A 207 -7.52 -2.69 7.27
CA ALA A 207 -7.55 -1.41 7.93
C ALA A 207 -7.96 -0.26 7.00
N VAL A 208 -8.60 0.73 7.59
CA VAL A 208 -8.82 2.03 6.98
C VAL A 208 -8.12 3.07 7.82
N VAL A 209 -7.19 3.81 7.22
CA VAL A 209 -6.39 4.84 7.88
C VAL A 209 -6.69 6.18 7.25
N SER A 210 -7.38 7.05 7.97
CA SER A 210 -7.69 8.41 7.52
C SER A 210 -7.02 9.42 8.45
N VAL A 211 -6.18 10.28 7.89
CA VAL A 211 -5.51 11.34 8.63
C VAL A 211 -5.81 12.71 8.06
N ALA A 212 -5.77 13.72 8.92
CA ALA A 212 -5.74 15.10 8.50
C ALA A 212 -4.54 15.80 9.16
N HIS A 213 -3.86 16.62 8.39
CA HIS A 213 -2.75 17.47 8.84
C HIS A 213 -3.03 18.91 8.43
N LEU A 214 -2.82 19.87 9.32
CA LEU A 214 -3.13 21.27 9.04
C LEU A 214 -2.27 21.83 7.89
N LYS A 215 -1.04 21.33 7.74
CA LYS A 215 -0.10 21.69 6.67
C LYS A 215 0.40 20.42 5.97
N PRO A 216 -0.44 19.75 5.14
CA PRO A 216 -0.04 18.50 4.51
C PRO A 216 1.04 18.73 3.46
N ILE A 217 2.05 17.88 3.46
CA ILE A 217 3.11 17.83 2.46
C ILE A 217 2.96 16.51 1.71
N PHE A 218 2.79 16.58 0.40
CA PHE A 218 2.68 15.41 -0.46
C PHE A 218 3.91 15.30 -1.37
N ASP A 219 4.32 14.06 -1.61
CA ASP A 219 5.37 13.74 -2.59
C ASP A 219 4.71 13.67 -3.99
N GLY A 220 4.78 14.80 -4.70
CA GLY A 220 4.19 14.93 -6.02
C GLY A 220 2.76 15.49 -6.07
N GLN A 221 2.34 15.87 -7.28
CA GLN A 221 1.06 16.54 -7.53
C GLN A 221 -0.13 15.57 -7.45
N SER A 222 0.08 14.27 -7.68
CA SER A 222 -0.96 13.23 -7.57
C SER A 222 -1.45 13.01 -6.13
N LYS A 223 -0.69 13.49 -5.13
CA LYS A 223 -0.99 13.36 -3.69
C LYS A 223 -1.13 11.91 -3.19
N GLU A 224 -0.49 10.99 -3.87
CA GLU A 224 -0.54 9.55 -3.52
C GLU A 224 0.28 9.19 -2.29
N LYS A 225 1.20 10.06 -1.86
CA LYS A 225 2.09 9.84 -0.73
C LYS A 225 2.16 11.05 0.19
N LEU A 226 1.76 10.89 1.44
CA LEU A 226 1.97 11.89 2.49
C LEU A 226 3.42 11.83 2.99
N ALA A 227 4.10 12.98 3.03
CA ALA A 227 5.53 13.09 3.34
C ALA A 227 5.85 13.87 4.63
N ASN A 228 4.85 14.19 5.45
CA ASN A 228 5.06 14.89 6.71
C ASN A 228 5.82 13.99 7.71
N ASP A 229 7.01 14.39 8.15
CA ASP A 229 7.86 13.59 9.05
C ASP A 229 7.25 13.42 10.44
N ASP A 230 6.50 14.42 10.92
CA ASP A 230 5.82 14.40 12.22
C ASP A 230 4.62 13.44 12.27
N MET A 231 4.05 13.09 11.14
CA MET A 231 2.90 12.18 11.07
C MET A 231 3.27 10.75 11.48
N LYS A 232 4.49 10.29 11.16
CA LYS A 232 4.91 8.91 11.46
C LYS A 232 4.99 8.63 12.97
N PRO A 233 5.72 9.43 13.79
CA PRO A 233 5.71 9.26 15.24
C PRO A 233 4.33 9.51 15.85
N PHE A 234 3.58 10.51 15.36
CA PHE A 234 2.23 10.76 15.83
C PHE A 234 1.32 9.52 15.68
N MET A 235 1.32 8.89 14.52
CA MET A 235 0.55 7.67 14.27
C MET A 235 1.01 6.51 15.16
N HIS A 236 2.33 6.29 15.21
CA HIS A 236 2.92 5.22 16.03
C HIS A 236 2.52 5.34 17.51
N ASP A 237 2.78 6.50 18.12
CA ASP A 237 2.57 6.69 19.56
C ASP A 237 1.08 6.66 19.92
N THR A 238 0.24 7.23 19.05
CA THR A 238 -1.21 7.24 19.26
C THR A 238 -1.78 5.82 19.16
N VAL A 239 -1.38 5.04 18.15
CA VAL A 239 -1.79 3.64 18.01
C VAL A 239 -1.37 2.81 19.22
N MET A 240 -0.12 2.96 19.67
CA MET A 240 0.39 2.26 20.85
C MET A 240 -0.45 2.56 22.09
N ASN A 241 -0.75 3.84 22.34
CA ASN A 241 -1.52 4.27 23.50
C ASN A 241 -2.98 3.77 23.47
N ILE A 242 -3.63 3.84 22.32
CA ILE A 242 -5.02 3.38 22.17
C ILE A 242 -5.10 1.86 22.33
N LEU A 243 -4.15 1.11 21.75
CA LEU A 243 -4.11 -0.36 21.89
C LEU A 243 -3.84 -0.78 23.35
N ASP A 244 -3.00 -0.06 24.09
CA ASP A 244 -2.77 -0.34 25.50
C ASP A 244 -4.08 -0.19 26.32
N GLN A 245 -4.88 0.82 26.02
CA GLN A 245 -6.19 0.99 26.66
C GLN A 245 -7.19 -0.07 26.18
N TRP A 246 -7.23 -0.34 24.90
CA TRP A 246 -8.15 -1.34 24.30
C TRP A 246 -7.94 -2.74 24.88
N THR A 247 -6.69 -3.14 25.12
CA THR A 247 -6.39 -4.47 25.70
C THR A 247 -6.93 -4.66 27.11
N LYS A 248 -7.07 -3.59 27.88
CA LYS A 248 -7.58 -3.62 29.26
C LYS A 248 -9.07 -3.89 29.32
N THR A 249 -9.82 -3.53 28.27
CA THR A 249 -11.28 -3.61 28.23
C THR A 249 -11.80 -4.73 27.33
N ASN A 250 -10.97 -5.25 26.39
CA ASN A 250 -11.39 -6.19 25.34
C ASN A 250 -10.67 -7.54 25.42
N SER A 251 -10.60 -8.12 26.60
CA SER A 251 -9.82 -9.34 26.88
C SER A 251 -10.21 -10.54 26.01
N LYS A 252 -11.52 -10.69 25.66
CA LYS A 252 -12.00 -11.78 24.80
C LYS A 252 -11.46 -11.67 23.37
N ASP A 253 -11.54 -10.48 22.78
CA ASP A 253 -11.07 -10.24 21.41
C ASP A 253 -9.55 -10.24 21.34
N LEU A 254 -8.88 -9.73 22.36
CA LEU A 254 -7.44 -9.85 22.52
C LEU A 254 -6.98 -11.32 22.54
N THR A 255 -7.69 -12.19 23.28
CA THR A 255 -7.37 -13.62 23.33
C THR A 255 -7.51 -14.27 21.95
N LYS A 256 -8.56 -13.93 21.20
CA LYS A 256 -8.74 -14.42 19.82
C LYS A 256 -7.61 -13.98 18.90
N LEU A 257 -7.23 -12.70 18.97
CA LEU A 257 -6.10 -12.16 18.19
C LEU A 257 -4.79 -12.87 18.55
N CYS A 258 -4.49 -13.00 19.84
CA CYS A 258 -3.28 -13.67 20.30
C CYS A 258 -3.19 -15.12 19.82
N GLN A 259 -4.32 -15.85 19.86
CA GLN A 259 -4.36 -17.21 19.33
C GLN A 259 -4.13 -17.23 17.83
N TYR A 260 -4.77 -16.33 17.07
CA TYR A 260 -4.57 -16.19 15.63
C TYR A 260 -3.11 -15.89 15.27
N PHE A 261 -2.49 -14.91 15.91
CA PHE A 261 -1.08 -14.58 15.67
C PHE A 261 -0.13 -15.72 16.00
N LYS A 262 -0.45 -16.48 17.05
CA LYS A 262 0.29 -17.70 17.40
C LYS A 262 0.16 -18.74 16.29
N ASP A 263 -1.05 -19.00 15.81
CA ASP A 263 -1.31 -19.99 14.74
C ASP A 263 -0.59 -19.60 13.44
N VAL A 264 -0.62 -18.33 13.07
CA VAL A 264 0.13 -17.79 11.91
C VAL A 264 1.64 -18.01 12.09
N ALA A 265 2.19 -17.69 13.26
CA ALA A 265 3.61 -17.87 13.55
C ALA A 265 4.01 -19.36 13.54
N GLU A 266 3.16 -20.28 14.02
CA GLU A 266 3.36 -21.72 13.94
C GLU A 266 3.38 -22.22 12.50
N LEU A 267 2.43 -21.77 11.66
CA LEU A 267 2.38 -22.09 10.24
C LEU A 267 3.62 -21.60 9.51
N ARG A 268 4.05 -20.35 9.75
CA ARG A 268 5.28 -19.80 9.20
C ARG A 268 6.49 -20.67 9.60
N THR A 269 6.59 -21.03 10.89
CA THR A 269 7.72 -21.81 11.40
C THR A 269 7.73 -23.24 10.84
N LYS A 270 6.55 -23.86 10.62
CA LYS A 270 6.43 -25.15 9.94
C LYS A 270 6.85 -25.06 8.49
N SER A 271 6.31 -24.07 7.77
CA SER A 271 6.68 -23.79 6.36
C SER A 271 8.18 -23.54 6.20
N ASP A 272 8.80 -22.78 7.10
CA ASP A 272 10.24 -22.55 7.08
C ASP A 272 11.05 -23.83 7.35
N LYS A 273 10.59 -24.68 8.28
CA LYS A 273 11.20 -25.99 8.52
C LYS A 273 11.05 -26.92 7.33
N ASP A 274 9.90 -26.92 6.68
CA ASP A 274 9.65 -27.73 5.49
C ASP A 274 10.40 -27.21 4.28
N LYS A 275 10.51 -25.89 4.10
CA LYS A 275 11.39 -25.26 3.11
C LYS A 275 12.86 -25.63 3.35
N VAL A 276 13.33 -25.63 4.61
CA VAL A 276 14.68 -26.07 4.95
C VAL A 276 14.86 -27.58 4.72
N LYS A 277 13.87 -28.42 5.05
CA LYS A 277 13.90 -29.86 4.74
C LYS A 277 13.89 -30.11 3.23
N LEU A 278 13.03 -29.39 2.49
CA LEU A 278 12.99 -29.41 1.03
C LEU A 278 14.33 -28.94 0.46
N SER A 279 14.87 -27.80 0.89
CA SER A 279 16.16 -27.30 0.41
C SER A 279 17.30 -28.29 0.72
N ASN A 280 17.30 -28.92 1.90
CA ASN A 280 18.26 -29.96 2.25
C ASN A 280 18.06 -31.25 1.44
N LYS A 281 16.81 -31.63 1.14
CA LYS A 281 16.48 -32.76 0.25
C LYS A 281 16.88 -32.47 -1.19
N TYR A 282 16.60 -31.26 -1.67
CA TYR A 282 16.98 -30.81 -3.01
C TYR A 282 18.49 -30.51 -3.14
N ALA A 283 19.16 -30.07 -2.08
CA ALA A 283 20.61 -29.93 -2.06
C ALA A 283 21.32 -31.30 -2.18
N ARG A 284 20.69 -32.36 -1.69
CA ARG A 284 21.23 -33.74 -1.87
C ARG A 284 20.93 -34.32 -3.24
N ASN A 285 19.86 -33.90 -3.92
CA ASN A 285 19.45 -34.42 -5.22
C ASN A 285 19.82 -33.48 -6.40
N LYS A 286 20.50 -32.35 -6.17
CA LYS A 286 20.69 -31.27 -7.16
C LYS A 286 21.96 -31.35 -8.00
N LEU A 287 22.62 -32.48 -8.06
CA LEU A 287 23.64 -32.71 -9.10
C LEU A 287 23.03 -32.96 -10.49
N ASP A 288 21.73 -33.26 -10.58
CA ASP A 288 21.07 -33.67 -11.84
C ASP A 288 20.12 -32.63 -12.48
N ASN A 289 19.86 -31.48 -11.84
CA ASN A 289 18.93 -30.46 -12.38
C ASN A 289 19.56 -29.07 -12.49
N LEU A 290 20.58 -28.98 -13.34
CA LEU A 290 21.08 -27.69 -13.79
C LEU A 290 20.05 -27.03 -14.73
N PRO A 291 19.90 -25.70 -14.74
CA PRO A 291 18.96 -25.02 -15.62
C PRO A 291 19.18 -25.41 -17.08
N SER A 292 18.10 -25.61 -17.83
CA SER A 292 18.16 -26.07 -19.25
C SER A 292 18.93 -25.14 -20.17
N LYS A 293 19.06 -23.86 -19.80
CA LYS A 293 19.82 -22.84 -20.53
C LYS A 293 21.30 -22.80 -20.17
N PHE A 294 21.70 -23.49 -19.11
CA PHE A 294 23.08 -23.52 -18.69
C PHE A 294 23.88 -24.46 -19.60
N VAL A 295 24.93 -23.95 -20.18
CA VAL A 295 25.85 -24.71 -20.99
C VAL A 295 27.12 -25.02 -20.20
N GLN A 296 27.31 -26.29 -19.91
CA GLN A 296 28.46 -26.76 -19.10
C GLN A 296 29.74 -26.80 -19.94
N PRO A 297 30.92 -26.64 -19.29
CA PRO A 297 32.19 -27.04 -19.89
C PRO A 297 32.32 -28.57 -19.89
N THR A 298 33.05 -29.10 -20.87
CA THR A 298 33.33 -30.55 -20.95
C THR A 298 34.45 -31.01 -20.04
N GLY A 299 35.29 -30.09 -19.57
CA GLY A 299 36.36 -30.33 -18.62
C GLY A 299 35.94 -30.07 -17.17
N THR A 300 36.81 -30.51 -16.25
CA THR A 300 36.54 -30.44 -14.79
C THR A 300 37.60 -29.66 -14.00
N LYS A 301 38.71 -29.23 -14.67
CA LYS A 301 39.80 -28.47 -14.02
C LYS A 301 39.91 -27.10 -14.65
N ASN A 302 40.21 -26.12 -13.84
CA ASN A 302 40.40 -24.71 -14.24
C ASN A 302 39.23 -24.18 -15.05
N ILE A 303 38.00 -24.47 -14.61
CA ILE A 303 36.78 -24.09 -15.32
C ILE A 303 36.29 -22.72 -14.89
N GLU A 304 35.77 -21.98 -15.88
CA GLU A 304 35.28 -20.60 -15.72
C GLU A 304 33.78 -20.56 -16.01
N PHE A 305 33.02 -19.78 -15.22
CA PHE A 305 31.59 -19.60 -15.39
C PHE A 305 31.28 -18.17 -15.80
N PHE A 306 30.61 -18.00 -16.94
CA PHE A 306 30.21 -16.71 -17.49
C PHE A 306 28.72 -16.53 -17.32
N ILE A 307 28.32 -15.40 -16.74
CA ILE A 307 26.95 -14.94 -16.64
C ILE A 307 26.77 -13.84 -17.68
N THR A 308 25.88 -14.04 -18.67
CA THR A 308 25.69 -13.14 -19.79
C THR A 308 24.28 -12.53 -19.76
N GLU A 309 24.14 -11.26 -20.17
CA GLU A 309 22.85 -10.62 -20.30
C GLU A 309 22.20 -10.99 -21.64
N GLY A 310 21.10 -11.78 -21.55
CA GLY A 310 20.28 -12.15 -22.70
C GLY A 310 20.88 -13.16 -23.65
N ASP A 311 20.02 -13.62 -24.59
CA ASP A 311 20.36 -14.66 -25.55
C ASP A 311 21.34 -14.16 -26.64
N SER A 312 21.42 -12.84 -26.89
CA SER A 312 22.33 -12.25 -27.88
C SER A 312 23.80 -12.37 -27.44
N ALA A 313 24.12 -11.99 -26.19
CA ALA A 313 25.47 -12.16 -25.64
C ALA A 313 25.83 -13.65 -25.48
N ALA A 314 24.86 -14.49 -25.16
CA ALA A 314 25.03 -15.93 -25.08
C ALA A 314 25.40 -16.57 -26.46
N SER A 315 24.94 -16.01 -27.58
CA SER A 315 25.29 -16.49 -28.92
C SER A 315 26.75 -16.28 -29.22
N LEU A 316 27.35 -15.16 -28.78
CA LEU A 316 28.80 -14.90 -28.89
C LEU A 316 29.60 -15.92 -28.10
N MET A 317 29.19 -16.20 -26.87
CA MET A 317 29.82 -17.23 -26.04
C MET A 317 29.70 -18.61 -26.66
N ARG A 318 28.54 -18.97 -27.21
CA ARG A 318 28.33 -20.28 -27.87
C ARG A 318 29.34 -20.54 -28.95
N ASN A 319 29.67 -19.52 -29.75
CA ASN A 319 30.50 -19.67 -30.94
C ASN A 319 32.01 -19.54 -30.67
N ASN A 320 32.41 -18.82 -29.62
CA ASN A 320 33.79 -18.43 -29.42
C ASN A 320 34.43 -18.94 -28.09
N ARG A 321 33.68 -19.65 -27.22
CA ARG A 321 34.18 -20.15 -25.95
C ARG A 321 35.12 -21.35 -26.10
N ASP A 322 36.01 -21.53 -25.16
CA ASP A 322 36.69 -22.79 -24.92
C ASP A 322 35.73 -23.80 -24.30
N ASN A 323 35.24 -24.75 -25.11
CA ASN A 323 34.30 -25.76 -24.67
C ASN A 323 34.79 -26.62 -23.51
N LYS A 324 36.10 -26.76 -23.34
CA LYS A 324 36.68 -27.56 -22.25
C LYS A 324 36.66 -26.81 -20.91
N ARG A 325 36.79 -25.50 -20.96
CA ARG A 325 37.00 -24.69 -19.73
C ARG A 325 35.83 -23.77 -19.39
N GLN A 326 35.08 -23.30 -20.38
CA GLN A 326 34.14 -22.20 -20.21
C GLN A 326 32.69 -22.66 -20.28
N GLY A 327 31.96 -22.50 -19.17
CA GLY A 327 30.52 -22.63 -19.10
C GLY A 327 29.84 -21.25 -19.10
N TYR A 328 28.60 -21.15 -19.59
CA TYR A 328 27.85 -19.91 -19.55
C TYR A 328 26.39 -20.12 -19.25
N PHE A 329 25.76 -19.07 -18.68
CA PHE A 329 24.35 -19.02 -18.38
C PHE A 329 23.77 -17.64 -18.76
N PRO A 330 22.84 -17.57 -19.71
CA PRO A 330 22.16 -16.34 -20.06
C PRO A 330 21.06 -16.02 -19.05
N ILE A 331 21.14 -14.84 -18.41
CA ILE A 331 20.09 -14.33 -17.54
C ILE A 331 19.06 -13.55 -18.36
N ARG A 332 17.78 -13.66 -18.00
CA ARG A 332 16.72 -12.89 -18.64
C ARG A 332 16.40 -11.61 -17.86
N GLY A 333 16.65 -10.47 -18.50
CA GLY A 333 16.33 -9.16 -17.94
C GLY A 333 17.16 -8.80 -16.69
N LYS A 334 16.75 -7.77 -15.98
CA LYS A 334 17.42 -7.32 -14.77
C LYS A 334 17.12 -8.27 -13.61
N ILE A 335 18.16 -8.81 -13.00
CA ILE A 335 18.05 -9.57 -11.74
C ILE A 335 17.51 -8.63 -10.66
N ILE A 336 16.65 -9.13 -9.77
CA ILE A 336 16.15 -8.34 -8.66
C ILE A 336 17.31 -7.87 -7.77
N ASN A 337 17.23 -6.63 -7.29
CA ASN A 337 18.16 -6.15 -6.29
C ASN A 337 17.98 -6.97 -5.00
N THR A 338 19.00 -7.71 -4.59
CA THR A 338 18.96 -8.53 -3.37
C THR A 338 19.11 -7.71 -2.10
N PHE A 339 19.62 -6.49 -2.21
CA PHE A 339 19.74 -5.58 -1.08
C PHE A 339 18.37 -4.98 -0.74
N GLY A 340 17.91 -5.18 0.49
CA GLY A 340 16.61 -4.68 0.96
C GLY A 340 15.39 -5.55 0.62
N ASN A 341 15.55 -6.65 -0.12
CA ASN A 341 14.47 -7.60 -0.38
C ASN A 341 14.46 -8.76 0.63
N THR A 342 13.26 -9.30 0.90
CA THR A 342 13.12 -10.48 1.77
C THR A 342 13.75 -11.71 1.13
N LYS A 343 14.26 -12.61 1.95
CA LYS A 343 14.84 -13.88 1.48
C LYS A 343 13.85 -14.65 0.60
N GLU A 344 12.59 -14.64 0.94
CA GLU A 344 11.54 -15.32 0.17
C GLU A 344 11.42 -14.78 -1.24
N LYS A 345 11.41 -13.45 -1.43
CA LYS A 345 11.36 -12.80 -2.74
C LYS A 345 12.62 -13.09 -3.56
N ILE A 346 13.79 -13.15 -2.90
CA ILE A 346 15.06 -13.50 -3.53
C ILE A 346 15.02 -14.94 -4.05
N PHE A 347 14.55 -15.91 -3.22
CA PHE A 347 14.50 -17.32 -3.60
C PHE A 347 13.32 -17.72 -4.49
N ASN A 348 12.33 -16.85 -4.68
CA ASN A 348 11.32 -17.03 -5.70
C ASN A 348 11.80 -16.58 -7.10
N ASN A 349 12.96 -15.93 -7.18
CA ASN A 349 13.55 -15.55 -8.46
C ASN A 349 14.30 -16.73 -9.08
N GLU A 350 13.85 -17.18 -10.27
CA GLU A 350 14.40 -18.33 -10.96
C GLU A 350 15.86 -18.12 -11.40
N GLU A 351 16.22 -16.91 -11.81
CA GLU A 351 17.58 -16.59 -12.28
C GLU A 351 18.59 -16.65 -11.12
N ILE A 352 18.23 -16.13 -9.95
CA ILE A 352 19.09 -16.22 -8.73
C ILE A 352 19.24 -17.67 -8.31
N ASN A 353 18.16 -18.44 -8.30
CA ASN A 353 18.23 -19.87 -7.94
C ASN A 353 19.10 -20.66 -8.92
N SER A 354 19.01 -20.31 -10.19
CA SER A 354 19.84 -20.91 -11.25
C SER A 354 21.31 -20.63 -11.02
N ILE A 355 21.69 -19.38 -10.73
CA ILE A 355 23.08 -19.01 -10.44
C ILE A 355 23.60 -19.76 -9.19
N ILE A 356 22.82 -19.81 -8.10
CA ILE A 356 23.20 -20.54 -6.88
C ILE A 356 23.41 -22.03 -7.17
N ALA A 357 22.56 -22.64 -7.98
CA ALA A 357 22.65 -24.04 -8.36
C ALA A 357 23.90 -24.33 -9.23
N ILE A 358 24.22 -23.46 -10.18
CA ILE A 358 25.39 -23.57 -11.06
C ILE A 358 26.68 -23.38 -10.26
N VAL A 359 26.75 -22.40 -9.39
CA VAL A 359 27.93 -22.14 -8.53
C VAL A 359 28.18 -23.29 -7.57
N GLY A 360 27.13 -23.89 -7.01
CA GLY A 360 27.21 -25.14 -6.23
C GLY A 360 27.66 -24.97 -4.79
N GLY A 361 28.11 -23.80 -4.35
CA GLY A 361 28.62 -23.53 -2.99
C GLY A 361 27.53 -23.32 -1.93
N GLY A 362 26.25 -23.25 -2.31
CA GLY A 362 25.17 -22.86 -1.40
C GLY A 362 25.08 -21.33 -1.24
N TYR A 363 24.48 -20.85 -0.14
CA TYR A 363 24.32 -19.40 0.10
C TYR A 363 24.30 -19.03 1.59
N GLY A 364 24.62 -17.79 1.92
CA GLY A 364 24.56 -17.22 3.26
C GLY A 364 25.44 -18.00 4.26
N ARG A 365 24.92 -18.31 5.45
CA ARG A 365 25.67 -19.04 6.49
C ARG A 365 26.03 -20.49 6.13
N ASN A 366 25.37 -21.05 5.12
CA ASN A 366 25.61 -22.42 4.65
C ASN A 366 26.49 -22.46 3.39
N PHE A 367 27.10 -21.34 3.01
CA PHE A 367 28.01 -21.27 1.89
C PHE A 367 29.32 -22.02 2.23
N ASP A 368 29.70 -22.94 1.34
CA ASP A 368 30.93 -23.75 1.48
C ASP A 368 31.75 -23.61 0.20
N ILE A 369 32.85 -22.89 0.30
CA ILE A 369 33.76 -22.62 -0.83
C ILE A 369 34.34 -23.91 -1.42
N ASN A 370 34.52 -24.97 -0.62
CA ASN A 370 35.08 -26.24 -1.09
C ASN A 370 34.13 -26.99 -2.03
N LYS A 371 32.86 -26.62 -2.08
CA LYS A 371 31.86 -27.17 -3.03
C LYS A 371 31.77 -26.40 -4.34
N VAL A 372 32.40 -25.24 -4.42
CA VAL A 372 32.46 -24.44 -5.64
C VAL A 372 33.46 -25.09 -6.60
N LYS A 373 32.99 -25.46 -7.80
CA LYS A 373 33.82 -26.11 -8.84
C LYS A 373 34.51 -25.13 -9.75
N TRP A 374 34.10 -23.87 -9.74
CA TRP A 374 34.53 -22.83 -10.65
C TRP A 374 35.78 -22.12 -10.12
N GLU A 375 36.79 -22.00 -10.96
CA GLU A 375 37.97 -21.20 -10.64
C GLU A 375 37.64 -19.71 -10.69
N LYS A 376 36.78 -19.32 -11.65
CA LYS A 376 36.34 -17.94 -11.82
C LYS A 376 34.86 -17.91 -12.15
N VAL A 377 34.16 -16.89 -11.62
CA VAL A 377 32.82 -16.50 -12.03
C VAL A 377 32.92 -15.10 -12.62
N ILE A 378 32.50 -14.94 -13.87
CA ILE A 378 32.69 -13.73 -14.66
C ILE A 378 31.32 -13.18 -15.04
N MET A 379 31.05 -11.94 -14.66
CA MET A 379 29.85 -11.22 -15.05
C MET A 379 30.10 -10.49 -16.37
N CYS A 380 29.33 -10.80 -17.42
CA CYS A 380 29.34 -10.15 -18.71
C CYS A 380 27.98 -9.49 -18.96
N THR A 381 27.70 -8.46 -18.18
CA THR A 381 26.47 -7.65 -18.25
C THR A 381 26.89 -6.21 -18.42
N ASP A 382 26.04 -5.41 -19.11
CA ASP A 382 26.24 -3.97 -19.28
C ASP A 382 25.98 -3.19 -17.98
#